data_b7c75081471148e13ae1242bc2c18420
#
_entry.id   b7c75081471148e13ae1242bc2c18420
#
_cell.length_a   1.000
_cell.length_b   1.000
_cell.length_c   1.000
_cell.angle_alpha   90.00
_cell.angle_beta   90.00
_cell.angle_gamma   90.00
#
_symmetry.space_group_name_H-M   'P 1'
#
loop_
_entity.id
_entity.type
_entity.pdbx_description
1 polymer ?
#
loop_
_entity_poly.entity_id
_entity_poly.type
_entity_poly.pdbx_seq_one_letter_code
_entity_poly.pdbx_strand_id
1 'polypeptide(L)'
;MAERGGGTVIFVLGSETRGGPAMYSAYNASKLAQRALAESVAYEFMHRGVHAVAMDVDGAVGLDRVTEAAGDADPDHFVSTESICNELVHVINQPRNAWTFSVDLRSYWQWRPRVAAKKKA
;
A
#
# COMPACT_ATOMS: atom_id res chain seq x y z
N MET A 1 13.65 17.94 4.71
CA MET A 1 13.98 17.37 3.39
C MET A 1 14.18 18.46 2.33
N ALA A 2 13.20 19.29 2.05
CA ALA A 2 13.29 20.29 1.00
C ALA A 2 14.53 21.22 1.11
N GLU A 3 14.86 21.66 2.32
CA GLU A 3 16.03 22.52 2.59
C GLU A 3 17.39 21.78 2.47
N ARG A 4 17.35 20.44 2.48
CA ARG A 4 18.56 19.59 2.41
C ARG A 4 18.75 18.94 1.03
N GLY A 5 18.08 19.43 0.00
CA GLY A 5 18.22 18.93 -1.38
C GLY A 5 17.24 17.82 -1.77
N GLY A 6 16.31 17.43 -0.89
CA GLY A 6 15.25 16.49 -1.21
C GLY A 6 15.22 15.24 -0.31
N GLY A 7 14.53 14.23 -0.78
CA GLY A 7 14.32 12.95 -0.11
C GLY A 7 13.04 12.28 -0.55
N THR A 8 12.74 11.11 -0.01
CA THR A 8 11.50 10.36 -0.31
C THR A 8 10.68 10.19 0.96
N VAL A 9 9.39 10.46 0.87
CA VAL A 9 8.39 10.19 1.91
C VAL A 9 7.40 9.18 1.37
N ILE A 10 7.26 8.04 2.04
CA ILE A 10 6.34 6.98 1.62
C ILE A 10 5.24 6.83 2.67
N PHE A 11 4.01 7.02 2.26
CA PHE A 11 2.82 6.79 3.06
C PHE A 11 2.33 5.37 2.77
N VAL A 12 2.55 4.45 3.71
CA VAL A 12 2.09 3.07 3.57
C VAL A 12 0.62 3.00 3.96
N LEU A 13 -0.20 2.71 2.98
CA LEU A 13 -1.65 2.60 3.09
C LEU A 13 -2.07 1.13 3.19
N GLY A 14 -3.36 0.87 3.15
CA GLY A 14 -3.95 -0.46 3.15
C GLY A 14 -5.13 -0.56 2.18
N SER A 15 -5.60 -1.78 1.95
CA SER A 15 -6.68 -2.12 1.02
C SER A 15 -7.97 -1.33 1.19
N GLU A 16 -8.18 -0.81 2.36
CA GLU A 16 -9.40 -0.10 2.76
C GLU A 16 -9.52 1.29 2.15
N THR A 17 -8.49 1.78 1.45
CA THR A 17 -8.58 3.04 0.68
C THR A 17 -9.63 3.02 -0.43
N ARG A 18 -10.20 1.87 -0.74
CA ARG A 18 -11.23 1.67 -1.78
C ARG A 18 -12.60 1.29 -1.25
N GLY A 19 -12.82 1.44 0.04
CA GLY A 19 -14.03 0.99 0.72
C GLY A 19 -13.84 -0.39 1.33
N GLY A 20 -13.80 -0.42 2.63
CA GLY A 20 -13.58 -1.63 3.41
C GLY A 20 -14.86 -2.28 3.88
N PRO A 21 -14.76 -3.50 4.41
CA PRO A 21 -15.89 -4.22 4.98
C PRO A 21 -16.46 -3.51 6.21
N ALA A 22 -17.65 -3.90 6.61
CA ALA A 22 -18.26 -3.46 7.85
C ALA A 22 -17.29 -3.68 9.04
N MET A 23 -17.32 -2.82 10.04
CA MET A 23 -16.45 -2.80 11.22
C MET A 23 -15.05 -2.15 11.04
N TYR A 24 -14.65 -1.79 9.83
CA TYR A 24 -13.36 -1.14 9.56
C TYR A 24 -13.46 0.37 9.31
N SER A 25 -14.57 1.02 9.66
CA SER A 25 -14.85 2.42 9.32
C SER A 25 -13.77 3.39 9.81
N ALA A 26 -13.32 3.26 11.05
CA ALA A 26 -12.28 4.13 11.59
C ALA A 26 -10.92 3.91 10.90
N TYR A 27 -10.56 2.66 10.65
CA TYR A 27 -9.34 2.30 9.91
C TYR A 27 -9.39 2.85 8.48
N ASN A 28 -10.49 2.61 7.77
CA ASN A 28 -10.68 3.10 6.40
C ASN A 28 -10.59 4.63 6.33
N ALA A 29 -11.27 5.33 7.24
CA ALA A 29 -11.21 6.79 7.33
C ALA A 29 -9.76 7.28 7.55
N SER A 30 -9.01 6.62 8.43
CA SER A 30 -7.62 6.97 8.71
C SER A 30 -6.71 6.78 7.49
N LYS A 31 -6.88 5.68 6.75
CA LYS A 31 -6.09 5.38 5.53
C LYS A 31 -6.42 6.32 4.37
N LEU A 32 -7.69 6.68 4.20
CA LEU A 32 -8.10 7.70 3.24
C LEU A 32 -7.54 9.08 3.59
N ALA A 33 -7.53 9.45 4.86
CA ALA A 33 -6.92 10.68 5.33
C ALA A 33 -5.40 10.70 5.07
N GLN A 34 -4.69 9.57 5.28
CA GLN A 34 -3.27 9.45 4.95
C GLN A 34 -3.02 9.61 3.44
N ARG A 35 -3.90 9.09 2.57
CA ARG A 35 -3.78 9.27 1.13
C ARG A 35 -3.95 10.74 0.74
N ALA A 36 -4.95 11.41 1.28
CA ALA A 36 -5.16 12.84 1.05
C ALA A 36 -3.95 13.68 1.52
N LEU A 37 -3.35 13.31 2.66
CA LEU A 37 -2.13 13.95 3.15
C LEU A 37 -0.96 13.71 2.19
N ALA A 38 -0.79 12.50 1.68
CA ALA A 38 0.25 12.19 0.69
C ALA A 38 0.13 13.06 -0.57
N GLU A 39 -1.10 13.26 -1.08
CA GLU A 39 -1.36 14.13 -2.22
C GLU A 39 -1.01 15.59 -1.90
N SER A 40 -1.38 16.10 -0.74
CA SER A 40 -1.03 17.45 -0.30
C SER A 40 0.47 17.65 -0.21
N VAL A 41 1.20 16.68 0.35
CA VAL A 41 2.66 16.71 0.43
C VAL A 41 3.29 16.66 -0.97
N ALA A 42 2.72 15.87 -1.89
CA ALA A 42 3.19 15.81 -3.26
C ALA A 42 3.06 17.17 -3.96
N TYR A 43 1.90 17.80 -3.91
CA TYR A 43 1.67 19.13 -4.51
C TYR A 43 2.56 20.21 -3.91
N GLU A 44 2.81 20.17 -2.61
CA GLU A 44 3.57 21.21 -1.92
C GLU A 44 5.09 21.03 -2.07
N PHE A 45 5.60 19.80 -2.14
CA PHE A 45 7.03 19.55 -1.96
C PHE A 45 7.73 18.82 -3.12
N MET A 46 7.01 18.17 -4.05
CA MET A 46 7.70 17.45 -5.14
C MET A 46 8.54 18.40 -6.01
N HIS A 47 8.06 19.58 -6.33
CA HIS A 47 8.83 20.59 -7.07
C HIS A 47 10.07 21.09 -6.30
N ARG A 48 10.13 20.85 -4.98
CA ARG A 48 11.27 21.16 -4.11
C ARG A 48 12.18 19.97 -3.87
N GLY A 49 12.02 18.90 -4.62
CA GLY A 49 12.88 17.72 -4.57
C GLY A 49 12.46 16.65 -3.55
N VAL A 50 11.27 16.73 -2.96
CA VAL A 50 10.75 15.71 -2.05
C VAL A 50 9.80 14.79 -2.81
N HIS A 51 10.22 13.55 -3.03
CA HIS A 51 9.39 12.53 -3.68
C HIS A 51 8.36 11.99 -2.68
N ALA A 52 7.10 12.27 -2.88
CA ALA A 52 6.00 11.74 -2.08
C ALA A 52 5.35 10.54 -2.77
N VAL A 53 5.20 9.44 -2.06
CA VAL A 53 4.63 8.19 -2.58
C VAL A 53 3.50 7.72 -1.68
N ALA A 54 2.35 7.41 -2.27
CA ALA A 54 1.25 6.68 -1.63
C ALA A 54 1.33 5.21 -2.05
N MET A 55 1.77 4.35 -1.14
CA MET A 55 1.93 2.91 -1.37
C MET A 55 0.80 2.13 -0.70
N ASP A 56 -0.09 1.59 -1.50
CA ASP A 56 -1.19 0.76 -1.05
C ASP A 56 -0.76 -0.71 -1.02
N VAL A 57 -0.78 -1.33 0.16
CA VAL A 57 -0.49 -2.76 0.34
C VAL A 57 -1.82 -3.46 0.63
N ASP A 58 -2.39 -4.07 -0.40
CA ASP A 58 -3.70 -4.72 -0.34
C ASP A 58 -3.57 -6.22 -0.12
N GLY A 59 -3.89 -6.63 1.09
CA GLY A 59 -3.88 -8.02 1.54
C GLY A 59 -3.09 -8.23 2.83
N ALA A 60 -3.14 -9.44 3.34
CA ALA A 60 -2.35 -9.83 4.49
C ALA A 60 -0.86 -9.85 4.12
N VAL A 61 -0.04 -9.20 4.92
CA VAL A 61 1.41 -9.22 4.75
C VAL A 61 1.97 -10.51 5.31
N GLY A 62 2.86 -11.17 4.56
CA GLY A 62 3.48 -12.44 4.92
C GLY A 62 4.52 -12.33 6.04
N LEU A 63 4.09 -11.88 7.21
CA LEU A 63 4.89 -11.92 8.45
C LEU A 63 4.75 -13.29 9.09
N ASP A 64 5.81 -13.80 9.72
CA ASP A 64 5.85 -15.14 10.33
C ASP A 64 4.61 -15.43 11.20
N ARG A 65 4.28 -14.51 12.11
CA ARG A 65 3.10 -14.62 12.97
C ARG A 65 1.77 -14.72 12.22
N VAL A 66 1.69 -14.14 11.02
CA VAL A 66 0.47 -14.13 10.19
C VAL A 66 0.37 -15.42 9.39
N THR A 67 1.48 -15.88 8.83
CA THR A 67 1.55 -17.11 8.07
C THR A 67 1.38 -18.35 8.98
N GLU A 68 1.97 -18.34 10.18
CA GLU A 68 1.78 -19.38 11.19
C GLU A 68 0.33 -19.47 11.65
N ALA A 69 -0.34 -18.34 11.90
CA ALA A 69 -1.74 -18.30 12.27
C ALA A 69 -2.69 -18.76 11.15
N ALA A 70 -2.27 -18.64 9.91
CA ALA A 70 -3.05 -19.05 8.73
C ALA A 70 -2.90 -20.55 8.40
N GLY A 71 -1.95 -21.26 9.04
CA GLY A 71 -1.72 -22.69 8.85
C GLY A 71 -1.35 -23.05 7.41
N ASP A 72 -2.12 -23.93 6.79
CA ASP A 72 -1.88 -24.46 5.44
C ASP A 72 -2.35 -23.50 4.32
N ALA A 73 -2.49 -22.21 4.57
CA ALA A 73 -2.86 -21.24 3.53
C ALA A 73 -1.77 -21.15 2.45
N ASP A 74 -2.20 -21.06 1.21
CA ASP A 74 -1.32 -20.90 0.07
C ASP A 74 -0.40 -19.65 0.28
N PRO A 75 0.92 -19.78 0.17
CA PRO A 75 1.86 -18.68 0.32
C PRO A 75 1.52 -17.46 -0.57
N ASP A 76 0.98 -17.69 -1.75
CA ASP A 76 0.57 -16.65 -2.68
C ASP A 76 -0.67 -15.86 -2.22
N HIS A 77 -1.27 -16.25 -1.10
CA HIS A 77 -2.33 -15.50 -0.43
C HIS A 77 -1.82 -14.22 0.21
N PHE A 78 -0.54 -14.19 0.56
CA PHE A 78 0.08 -13.08 1.27
C PHE A 78 0.85 -12.15 0.32
N VAL A 79 0.92 -10.87 0.70
CA VAL A 79 1.87 -9.94 0.07
C VAL A 79 3.24 -10.18 0.68
N SER A 80 4.21 -10.55 -0.14
CA SER A 80 5.57 -10.86 0.30
C SER A 80 6.25 -9.62 0.90
N THR A 81 6.86 -9.78 2.07
CA THR A 81 7.68 -8.73 2.70
C THR A 81 8.87 -8.33 1.84
N GLU A 82 9.50 -9.31 1.18
CA GLU A 82 10.60 -9.06 0.25
C GLU A 82 10.14 -8.22 -0.95
N SER A 83 8.99 -8.54 -1.52
CA SER A 83 8.42 -7.77 -2.64
C SER A 83 8.07 -6.33 -2.24
N ILE A 84 7.57 -6.13 -1.03
CA ILE A 84 7.32 -4.78 -0.49
C ILE A 84 8.65 -4.02 -0.37
N CYS A 85 9.70 -4.64 0.19
CA CYS A 85 11.02 -4.02 0.33
C CYS A 85 11.64 -3.67 -1.04
N ASN A 86 11.53 -4.56 -2.01
CA ASN A 86 12.03 -4.32 -3.36
C ASN A 86 11.34 -3.12 -4.02
N GLU A 87 10.02 -3.00 -3.86
CA GLU A 87 9.28 -1.86 -4.38
C GLU A 87 9.63 -0.55 -3.65
N LEU A 88 9.83 -0.58 -2.33
CA LEU A 88 10.31 0.57 -1.56
C LEU A 88 11.67 1.05 -2.11
N VAL A 89 12.62 0.14 -2.32
CA VAL A 89 13.93 0.46 -2.88
C VAL A 89 13.80 1.01 -4.31
N HIS A 90 12.90 0.43 -5.12
CA HIS A 90 12.63 0.90 -6.46
C HIS A 90 12.16 2.36 -6.48
N VAL A 91 11.13 2.71 -5.71
CA VAL A 91 10.59 4.08 -5.72
C VAL A 91 11.56 5.11 -5.14
N ILE A 92 12.36 4.73 -4.13
CA ILE A 92 13.38 5.61 -3.54
C ILE A 92 14.45 6.00 -4.56
N ASN A 93 14.82 5.07 -5.46
CA ASN A 93 15.88 5.27 -6.43
C ASN A 93 15.41 5.83 -7.78
N GLN A 94 14.14 6.16 -7.93
CA GLN A 94 13.61 6.71 -9.17
C GLN A 94 14.21 8.09 -9.50
N PRO A 95 14.52 8.34 -10.79
CA PRO A 95 14.98 9.66 -11.21
C PRO A 95 13.86 10.70 -11.16
N ARG A 96 14.21 11.95 -10.92
CA ARG A 96 13.23 13.05 -10.75
C ARG A 96 12.27 13.26 -11.93
N ASN A 97 12.64 12.85 -13.12
CA ASN A 97 11.82 12.98 -14.32
C ASN A 97 10.81 11.82 -14.51
N ALA A 98 10.78 10.86 -13.59
CA ALA A 98 9.89 9.69 -13.64
C ALA A 98 9.48 9.20 -12.24
N TRP A 99 9.07 10.11 -11.39
CA TRP A 99 8.61 9.79 -10.04
C TRP A 99 7.21 9.18 -10.03
N THR A 100 7.06 8.02 -9.41
CA THR A 100 5.78 7.38 -9.14
C THR A 100 5.14 7.98 -7.91
N PHE A 101 3.89 8.44 -8.00
CA PHE A 101 3.13 8.89 -6.84
C PHE A 101 2.34 7.75 -6.18
N SER A 102 1.70 6.88 -6.95
CA SER A 102 0.82 5.85 -6.43
C SER A 102 1.31 4.45 -6.80
N VAL A 103 1.50 3.62 -5.80
CA VAL A 103 1.86 2.20 -5.93
C VAL A 103 0.74 1.36 -5.32
N ASP A 104 0.37 0.26 -5.98
CA ASP A 104 -0.66 -0.66 -5.53
C ASP A 104 -0.09 -2.09 -5.57
N LEU A 105 0.29 -2.60 -4.41
CA LEU A 105 0.81 -3.95 -4.22
C LEU A 105 -0.27 -4.89 -3.73
N ARG A 106 -0.51 -5.95 -4.48
CA ARG A 106 -1.48 -6.98 -4.13
C ARG A 106 -0.92 -8.35 -4.39
N SER A 107 -1.26 -9.32 -3.54
CA SER A 107 -1.10 -10.70 -3.94
C SER A 107 -2.03 -11.01 -5.12
N TYR A 108 -1.62 -11.92 -6.01
CA TYR A 108 -2.47 -12.31 -7.14
C TYR A 108 -3.81 -12.88 -6.67
N TRP A 109 -3.87 -13.41 -5.46
CA TRP A 109 -5.08 -13.91 -4.82
C TRP A 109 -6.19 -12.87 -4.70
N GLN A 110 -5.86 -11.61 -4.50
CA GLN A 110 -6.81 -10.50 -4.40
C GLN A 110 -7.52 -10.20 -5.74
N TRP A 111 -6.95 -10.65 -6.85
CA TRP A 111 -7.51 -10.48 -8.19
C TRP A 111 -8.48 -11.57 -8.61
N ARG A 112 -8.68 -12.59 -7.78
CA ARG A 112 -9.66 -13.64 -8.06
C ARG A 112 -11.08 -13.06 -8.08
N PRO A 113 -11.94 -13.54 -9.01
CA PRO A 113 -13.34 -13.16 -8.99
C PRO A 113 -13.94 -13.44 -7.61
N ARG A 114 -14.51 -12.45 -6.97
CA ARG A 114 -15.29 -12.65 -5.75
C ARG A 114 -16.56 -13.41 -6.15
N VAL A 115 -16.51 -14.71 -6.13
CA VAL A 115 -17.71 -15.53 -6.31
C VAL A 115 -18.63 -15.18 -5.16
N ALA A 116 -19.83 -14.65 -5.48
CA ALA A 116 -20.83 -14.37 -4.47
C ALA A 116 -21.01 -15.64 -3.63
N ALA A 117 -20.83 -15.51 -2.32
CA ALA A 117 -21.03 -16.63 -1.41
C ALA A 117 -22.43 -17.21 -1.70
N LYS A 118 -22.50 -18.48 -2.15
CA LYS A 118 -23.79 -19.15 -2.30
C LYS A 118 -24.51 -19.02 -0.96
N LYS A 119 -25.59 -18.26 -0.90
CA LYS A 119 -26.48 -18.27 0.24
C LYS A 119 -26.79 -19.72 0.52
N LYS A 120 -26.27 -20.25 1.62
CA LYS A 120 -26.78 -21.53 2.15
C LYS A 120 -28.27 -21.29 2.40
N ALA A 121 -29.06 -21.97 1.63
CA ALA A 121 -30.50 -21.99 1.84
C ALA A 121 -30.85 -22.62 3.19
#